data_99e1e5b6007003d3b63a81716a2a5ab0
#
_entry.id   99e1e5b6007003d3b63a81716a2a5ab0
#
_cell.length_a   1.000
_cell.length_b   1.000
_cell.length_c   1.000
_cell.angle_alpha   90.00
_cell.angle_beta   90.00
_cell.angle_gamma   90.00
#
_symmetry.space_group_name_H-M   'P 1'
#
loop_
_entity.id
_entity.type
_entity.pdbx_description
1 polymer ?
#
loop_
_entity_poly.entity_id
_entity_poly.type
_entity_poly.pdbx_seq_one_letter_code
_entity_poly.pdbx_strand_id
1 'polypeptide(L)'
;MREKYESLSLVVLKDLAKARGLKGISTMKKGELIDRMLQEDEREKEAAPKAKTVYTARTASGQEGRKHTPKPRREEHPSHTEDHSHPEHGESMHAEHGAHASQEQIYKAQEDNDSAAIKEDIVSLDSGNTASGILEVMADGFGFIRCENYLPGEHDVYVAPSQIRRFNLKTGDIVCGNTKVKSEREKFSALLYVTSVNGYHPSEAQKRTNFEDLTPIFPNVRLRMERPGGSVAMRVMDIVSPIGKGQRGMIVSPPKAGKTTLLKEVAKSVKENNPEMHLIILLIDERPEEVTDIKEAIEGENVEVIYSTFDETAEHHKRVSEMVIERAKRLVEHKKDVMILLDSITRLARAYNLTCTPSGRTLSGGLDPAALHMPNCLLYTSDAADE
;
A
#
# COMPACT_ATOMS: atom_id res chain seq x y z
N MET A 1 7.97 31.54 14.53
CA MET A 1 8.08 31.37 13.07
C MET A 1 9.53 31.51 12.59
N ARG A 2 10.28 32.55 13.00
CA ARG A 2 11.67 32.76 12.57
C ARG A 2 12.59 31.55 12.85
N GLU A 3 12.53 30.99 14.06
CA GLU A 3 13.31 29.82 14.45
C GLU A 3 13.00 28.56 13.61
N LYS A 4 11.75 28.40 13.19
CA LYS A 4 11.36 27.31 12.28
C LYS A 4 11.98 27.47 10.89
N TYR A 5 12.10 28.68 10.38
CA TYR A 5 12.75 28.93 9.09
C TYR A 5 14.27 28.85 9.20
N GLU A 6 14.86 29.25 10.32
CA GLU A 6 16.30 29.13 10.59
C GLU A 6 16.78 27.68 10.67
N SER A 7 15.93 26.74 11.11
CA SER A 7 16.23 25.31 11.16
C SER A 7 16.25 24.63 9.78
N LEU A 8 15.64 25.24 8.75
CA LEU A 8 15.56 24.68 7.40
C LEU A 8 16.82 24.98 6.57
N SER A 9 17.18 24.07 5.65
CA SER A 9 18.27 24.30 4.70
C SER A 9 17.87 25.36 3.65
N LEU A 10 18.87 26.04 3.05
CA LEU A 10 18.63 27.08 2.04
C LEU A 10 17.84 26.56 0.84
N VAL A 11 18.04 25.29 0.45
CA VAL A 11 17.34 24.63 -0.67
C VAL A 11 15.86 24.48 -0.35
N VAL A 12 15.53 23.93 0.82
CA VAL A 12 14.15 23.74 1.28
C VAL A 12 13.43 25.08 1.46
N LEU A 13 14.12 26.12 1.94
CA LEU A 13 13.57 27.48 2.05
C LEU A 13 13.24 28.08 0.67
N LYS A 14 14.10 27.86 -0.33
CA LYS A 14 13.85 28.32 -1.71
C LYS A 14 12.65 27.59 -2.34
N ASP A 15 12.52 26.29 -2.13
CA ASP A 15 11.38 25.53 -2.63
C ASP A 15 10.07 25.95 -1.97
N LEU A 16 10.09 26.20 -0.65
CA LEU A 16 8.92 26.68 0.09
C LEU A 16 8.51 28.10 -0.39
N ALA A 17 9.47 29.00 -0.60
CA ALA A 17 9.23 30.33 -1.11
C ALA A 17 8.69 30.32 -2.57
N LYS A 18 9.15 29.37 -3.39
CA LYS A 18 8.67 29.14 -4.74
C LYS A 18 7.23 28.61 -4.75
N ALA A 19 6.90 27.68 -3.85
CA ALA A 19 5.54 27.16 -3.68
C ALA A 19 4.54 28.24 -3.25
N ARG A 20 4.98 29.27 -2.52
CA ARG A 20 4.21 30.45 -2.13
C ARG A 20 4.17 31.55 -3.19
N GLY A 21 4.75 31.33 -4.36
CA GLY A 21 4.71 32.28 -5.48
C GLY A 21 5.67 33.47 -5.36
N LEU A 22 6.64 33.44 -4.44
CA LEU A 22 7.64 34.49 -4.29
C LEU A 22 8.60 34.48 -5.49
N LYS A 23 8.73 35.62 -6.19
CA LYS A 23 9.61 35.81 -7.36
C LYS A 23 10.96 36.41 -6.94
N GLY A 24 12.04 36.08 -7.67
CA GLY A 24 13.37 36.66 -7.45
C GLY A 24 14.18 36.03 -6.31
N ILE A 25 13.87 34.81 -5.92
CA ILE A 25 14.45 34.10 -4.76
C ILE A 25 15.78 33.38 -5.06
N SER A 26 16.17 33.24 -6.33
CA SER A 26 17.34 32.44 -6.76
C SER A 26 18.69 33.00 -6.24
N THR A 27 18.82 34.32 -6.14
CA THR A 27 20.06 35.01 -5.75
C THR A 27 20.09 35.44 -4.27
N MET A 28 19.00 35.23 -3.51
CA MET A 28 18.89 35.66 -2.12
C MET A 28 19.67 34.78 -1.16
N LYS A 29 20.30 35.40 -0.17
CA LYS A 29 20.95 34.72 0.98
C LYS A 29 19.87 34.23 1.95
N LYS A 30 20.22 33.23 2.78
CA LYS A 30 19.28 32.55 3.71
C LYS A 30 18.54 33.55 4.62
N GLY A 31 19.23 34.57 5.18
CA GLY A 31 18.61 35.58 6.06
C GLY A 31 17.58 36.44 5.35
N GLU A 32 17.93 36.95 4.16
CA GLU A 32 17.03 37.78 3.34
C GLU A 32 15.77 37.03 2.91
N LEU A 33 15.93 35.72 2.62
CA LEU A 33 14.82 34.87 2.25
C LEU A 33 13.87 34.61 3.43
N ILE A 34 14.41 34.43 4.64
CA ILE A 34 13.62 34.26 5.87
C ILE A 34 12.83 35.53 6.19
N ASP A 35 13.46 36.71 6.08
CA ASP A 35 12.79 37.98 6.36
C ASP A 35 11.65 38.23 5.39
N ARG A 36 11.83 37.87 4.12
CA ARG A 36 10.78 38.00 3.10
C ARG A 36 9.63 37.03 3.28
N MET A 37 9.91 35.80 3.74
CA MET A 37 8.87 34.82 4.09
C MET A 37 8.07 35.25 5.32
N LEU A 38 8.70 35.88 6.30
CA LEU A 38 8.01 36.43 7.48
C LEU A 38 7.10 37.61 7.11
N GLN A 39 7.51 38.47 6.20
CA GLN A 39 6.66 39.55 5.68
C GLN A 39 5.42 39.02 4.95
N GLU A 40 5.54 37.92 4.21
CA GLU A 40 4.42 37.30 3.55
C GLU A 40 3.48 36.59 4.54
N ASP A 41 4.01 35.93 5.58
CA ASP A 41 3.23 35.37 6.69
C ASP A 41 2.40 36.45 7.44
N GLU A 42 2.92 37.68 7.57
CA GLU A 42 2.21 38.81 8.16
C GLU A 42 1.10 39.31 7.24
N ARG A 43 1.36 39.43 5.94
CA ARG A 43 0.37 39.83 4.94
C ARG A 43 -0.80 38.82 4.83
N GLU A 44 -0.51 37.51 4.88
CA GLU A 44 -1.54 36.47 4.89
C GLU A 44 -2.42 36.56 6.16
N LYS A 45 -1.82 36.91 7.31
CA LYS A 45 -2.55 37.12 8.55
C LYS A 45 -3.44 38.35 8.55
N GLU A 46 -3.03 39.43 7.89
CA GLU A 46 -3.82 40.64 7.75
C GLU A 46 -4.94 40.51 6.70
N ALA A 47 -4.75 39.66 5.69
CA ALA A 47 -5.71 39.39 4.61
C ALA A 47 -6.81 38.40 5.00
N ALA A 48 -6.70 37.68 6.14
CA ALA A 48 -7.70 36.72 6.59
C ALA A 48 -8.88 37.44 7.26
N PRO A 49 -10.14 37.31 6.78
CA PRO A 49 -11.29 37.90 7.42
C PRO A 49 -11.57 37.26 8.79
N LYS A 50 -11.69 38.09 9.82
CA LYS A 50 -12.07 37.67 11.18
C LYS A 50 -13.46 37.04 11.19
N ALA A 51 -13.54 35.70 11.12
CA ALA A 51 -14.76 34.97 11.34
C ALA A 51 -15.03 34.85 12.84
N LYS A 52 -16.06 35.55 13.32
CA LYS A 52 -16.64 35.43 14.65
C LYS A 52 -17.37 34.10 14.77
N THR A 53 -17.00 33.32 15.77
CA THR A 53 -17.73 32.14 16.27
C THR A 53 -19.07 32.60 16.89
N VAL A 54 -20.18 32.11 16.34
CA VAL A 54 -21.46 32.07 17.09
C VAL A 54 -22.12 30.73 16.78
N TYR A 55 -22.20 29.92 17.84
CA TYR A 55 -23.08 28.76 17.94
C TYR A 55 -24.52 29.23 18.08
N THR A 56 -25.44 28.80 17.22
CA THR A 56 -26.84 28.58 17.59
C THR A 56 -27.44 27.48 16.71
N ALA A 57 -27.94 26.46 17.40
CA ALA A 57 -28.83 25.45 16.86
C ALA A 57 -30.22 26.08 16.55
N ARG A 58 -30.81 25.69 15.41
CA ARG A 58 -32.29 25.55 15.34
C ARG A 58 -32.72 24.69 14.13
N THR A 59 -33.62 23.84 14.48
CA THR A 59 -34.47 22.88 13.80
C THR A 59 -35.32 23.42 12.65
N ALA A 60 -35.52 22.49 11.69
CA ALA A 60 -36.78 22.08 11.03
C ALA A 60 -37.34 22.87 9.84
N SER A 61 -37.65 22.04 8.85
CA SER A 61 -38.82 21.99 7.93
C SER A 61 -38.79 22.79 6.64
N GLY A 62 -38.95 22.01 5.56
CA GLY A 62 -40.06 22.23 4.61
C GLY A 62 -39.68 22.59 3.15
N GLN A 63 -39.88 21.63 2.30
CA GLN A 63 -40.55 21.68 1.00
C GLN A 63 -39.93 22.37 -0.22
N GLU A 64 -39.76 21.51 -1.23
CA GLU A 64 -40.20 21.56 -2.63
C GLU A 64 -39.64 22.62 -3.61
N GLY A 65 -39.13 22.10 -4.74
CA GLY A 65 -39.56 22.65 -6.00
C GLY A 65 -38.53 22.80 -7.14
N ARG A 66 -38.56 21.82 -8.05
CA ARG A 66 -38.43 21.97 -9.52
C ARG A 66 -37.07 22.29 -10.20
N LYS A 67 -36.60 21.27 -10.88
CA LYS A 67 -36.27 21.14 -12.31
C LYS A 67 -35.74 22.38 -13.06
N HIS A 68 -34.55 22.23 -13.66
CA HIS A 68 -34.33 22.42 -15.10
C HIS A 68 -32.92 22.00 -15.51
N THR A 69 -32.83 21.00 -16.35
CA THR A 69 -31.77 20.77 -17.33
C THR A 69 -32.01 21.70 -18.53
N PRO A 70 -30.99 22.06 -19.32
CA PRO A 70 -30.75 21.36 -20.55
C PRO A 70 -29.28 21.19 -20.99
N LYS A 71 -29.08 20.15 -21.77
CA LYS A 71 -27.99 19.77 -22.67
C LYS A 71 -28.07 20.57 -23.99
N PRO A 72 -27.24 20.23 -24.99
CA PRO A 72 -25.84 20.54 -25.28
C PRO A 72 -25.69 21.27 -26.62
N ARG A 73 -24.50 21.75 -26.98
CA ARG A 73 -24.22 22.03 -28.40
C ARG A 73 -22.78 21.75 -28.78
N ARG A 74 -22.67 21.04 -29.82
CA ARG A 74 -21.60 20.48 -30.64
C ARG A 74 -21.25 21.54 -31.74
N GLU A 75 -20.06 21.38 -32.32
CA GLU A 75 -19.58 21.79 -33.64
C GLU A 75 -18.17 22.41 -33.52
N GLU A 76 -17.19 22.21 -34.35
CA GLU A 76 -16.77 21.32 -35.43
C GLU A 76 -15.35 21.74 -35.80
N HIS A 77 -14.57 20.80 -36.33
CA HIS A 77 -13.24 21.02 -36.92
C HIS A 77 -13.31 21.91 -38.20
N PRO A 78 -12.19 22.47 -38.69
CA PRO A 78 -11.49 21.77 -39.75
C PRO A 78 -9.95 21.83 -39.71
N SER A 79 -9.41 20.81 -40.37
CA SER A 79 -8.05 20.52 -40.81
C SER A 79 -7.52 21.56 -41.85
N HIS A 80 -6.20 21.78 -41.85
CA HIS A 80 -5.44 22.02 -43.08
C HIS A 80 -3.98 21.51 -42.95
N THR A 81 -3.65 20.65 -43.89
CA THR A 81 -2.35 20.21 -44.38
C THR A 81 -1.71 21.23 -45.30
N GLU A 82 -0.36 21.21 -45.37
CA GLU A 82 0.56 21.41 -46.52
C GLU A 82 1.93 21.79 -45.99
N ASP A 83 2.94 21.00 -46.11
CA ASP A 83 3.92 20.57 -47.10
C ASP A 83 4.70 21.76 -47.75
N HIS A 84 6.06 21.73 -47.57
CA HIS A 84 7.08 22.02 -48.55
C HIS A 84 8.51 22.06 -47.99
N SER A 85 9.29 21.02 -48.31
CA SER A 85 10.59 21.01 -49.07
C SER A 85 11.74 21.95 -48.67
N HIS A 86 12.90 21.24 -48.53
CA HIS A 86 14.30 21.73 -48.52
C HIS A 86 14.69 22.62 -49.68
N PRO A 87 15.85 23.36 -49.61
CA PRO A 87 17.10 22.78 -50.10
C PRO A 87 18.39 23.13 -49.31
N GLU A 88 19.40 22.34 -49.62
CA GLU A 88 20.81 22.34 -49.23
C GLU A 88 21.59 23.57 -49.72
N HIS A 89 22.70 23.85 -49.06
CA HIS A 89 24.08 24.24 -49.45
C HIS A 89 24.73 24.99 -48.28
N GLY A 90 25.94 24.77 -47.80
CA GLY A 90 27.19 24.36 -48.34
C GLY A 90 28.25 24.88 -47.37
N GLU A 91 29.23 24.10 -47.09
CA GLU A 91 30.59 24.27 -46.57
C GLU A 91 31.06 25.63 -45.97
N SER A 92 31.65 25.59 -44.74
CA SER A 92 33.07 25.90 -44.59
C SER A 92 33.61 25.55 -43.21
N MET A 93 34.75 24.93 -43.21
CA MET A 93 35.62 24.56 -42.09
C MET A 93 36.10 25.76 -41.27
N HIS A 94 36.27 25.62 -39.93
CA HIS A 94 37.58 25.67 -39.27
C HIS A 94 37.46 25.38 -37.75
N ALA A 95 38.24 24.45 -37.36
CA ALA A 95 38.88 24.16 -36.06
C ALA A 95 38.45 24.96 -34.80
N GLU A 96 37.85 24.25 -33.85
CA GLU A 96 38.06 24.38 -32.40
C GLU A 96 37.80 23.03 -31.72
N HIS A 97 38.70 22.08 -31.90
CA HIS A 97 38.76 20.83 -31.16
C HIS A 97 39.88 20.97 -30.13
N GLY A 98 39.56 21.26 -28.87
CA GLY A 98 40.54 21.24 -27.78
C GLY A 98 40.04 21.49 -26.39
N ALA A 99 38.88 22.15 -26.19
CA ALA A 99 38.42 22.57 -24.86
C ALA A 99 37.22 21.76 -24.31
N HIS A 100 36.44 21.08 -25.17
CA HIS A 100 35.24 20.33 -24.71
C HIS A 100 35.54 18.95 -24.15
N ALA A 101 36.62 18.27 -24.61
CA ALA A 101 36.99 16.95 -24.10
C ALA A 101 37.52 16.96 -22.66
N SER A 102 38.11 18.08 -22.22
CA SER A 102 38.66 18.22 -20.86
C SER A 102 37.57 18.49 -19.81
N GLN A 103 36.49 19.18 -20.18
CA GLN A 103 35.36 19.44 -19.25
C GLN A 103 34.49 18.21 -19.02
N GLU A 104 34.19 17.43 -20.06
CA GLU A 104 33.45 16.16 -19.90
C GLU A 104 34.22 15.12 -19.07
N GLN A 105 35.55 15.06 -19.20
CA GLN A 105 36.38 14.18 -18.36
C GLN A 105 36.43 14.64 -16.92
N ILE A 106 36.43 15.94 -16.64
CA ILE A 106 36.38 16.49 -15.29
C ILE A 106 34.99 16.24 -14.65
N TYR A 107 33.88 16.41 -15.40
CA TYR A 107 32.54 16.10 -14.91
C TYR A 107 32.34 14.60 -14.63
N LYS A 108 32.82 13.71 -15.51
CA LYS A 108 32.80 12.26 -15.26
C LYS A 108 33.65 11.86 -14.05
N ALA A 109 34.83 12.43 -13.89
CA ALA A 109 35.70 12.15 -12.75
C ALA A 109 35.13 12.68 -11.42
N GLN A 110 34.35 13.76 -11.44
CA GLN A 110 33.62 14.25 -10.27
C GLN A 110 32.40 13.38 -9.93
N GLU A 111 31.63 12.95 -10.95
CA GLU A 111 30.51 12.02 -10.72
C GLU A 111 30.99 10.66 -10.20
N ASP A 112 32.13 10.14 -10.69
CA ASP A 112 32.71 8.89 -10.20
C ASP A 112 33.28 9.04 -8.78
N ASN A 113 33.85 10.19 -8.41
CA ASN A 113 34.39 10.45 -7.09
C ASN A 113 33.27 10.70 -6.06
N ASP A 114 32.22 11.43 -6.43
CA ASP A 114 31.02 11.60 -5.60
C ASP A 114 30.28 10.27 -5.42
N SER A 115 30.23 9.41 -6.44
CA SER A 115 29.65 8.09 -6.32
C SER A 115 30.46 7.13 -5.44
N ALA A 116 31.77 7.26 -5.40
CA ALA A 116 32.65 6.49 -4.52
C ALA A 116 32.54 6.95 -3.06
N ALA A 117 32.52 8.24 -2.82
CA ALA A 117 32.31 8.81 -1.47
C ALA A 117 30.94 8.44 -0.90
N ILE A 118 29.89 8.49 -1.72
CA ILE A 118 28.52 8.06 -1.33
C ILE A 118 28.51 6.56 -1.00
N LYS A 119 29.26 5.72 -1.72
CA LYS A 119 29.37 4.29 -1.42
C LYS A 119 30.09 4.02 -0.11
N GLU A 120 31.17 4.73 0.19
CA GLU A 120 31.90 4.62 1.47
C GLU A 120 31.03 5.07 2.65
N ASP A 121 30.28 6.15 2.50
CA ASP A 121 29.32 6.63 3.51
C ASP A 121 28.20 5.60 3.75
N ILE A 122 27.68 4.99 2.70
CA ILE A 122 26.64 3.92 2.81
C ILE A 122 27.21 2.70 3.54
N VAL A 123 28.43 2.28 3.23
CA VAL A 123 29.08 1.14 3.89
C VAL A 123 29.32 1.42 5.37
N SER A 124 29.68 2.65 5.73
CA SER A 124 29.88 3.04 7.13
C SER A 124 28.58 3.09 7.94
N LEU A 125 27.44 3.28 7.28
CA LEU A 125 26.11 3.34 7.91
C LEU A 125 25.42 1.97 7.95
N ASP A 126 25.89 0.98 7.20
CA ASP A 126 25.30 -0.36 7.14
C ASP A 126 25.58 -1.12 8.43
N SER A 127 24.54 -1.58 9.09
CA SER A 127 24.66 -2.42 10.29
C SER A 127 25.09 -3.86 9.98
N GLY A 128 25.09 -4.28 8.71
CA GLY A 128 25.27 -5.66 8.28
C GLY A 128 24.05 -6.56 8.57
N ASN A 129 23.02 -6.02 9.20
CA ASN A 129 21.78 -6.75 9.48
C ASN A 129 20.75 -6.54 8.39
N THR A 130 20.13 -7.65 7.95
CA THR A 130 19.01 -7.60 7.00
C THR A 130 17.69 -7.65 7.77
N ALA A 131 16.73 -6.83 7.32
CA ALA A 131 15.35 -6.89 7.77
C ALA A 131 14.47 -7.41 6.65
N SER A 132 13.49 -8.23 6.99
CA SER A 132 12.47 -8.75 6.08
C SER A 132 11.13 -8.80 6.78
N GLY A 133 10.10 -8.27 6.17
CA GLY A 133 8.75 -8.29 6.72
C GLY A 133 7.76 -7.54 5.86
N ILE A 134 6.52 -7.49 6.33
CA ILE A 134 5.45 -6.80 5.62
C ILE A 134 5.49 -5.30 5.90
N LEU A 135 5.41 -4.51 4.83
CA LEU A 135 5.36 -3.04 4.94
C LEU A 135 3.95 -2.57 5.28
N GLU A 136 3.86 -1.72 6.28
CA GLU A 136 2.69 -0.91 6.57
C GLU A 136 3.02 0.57 6.38
N VAL A 137 2.36 1.22 5.42
CA VAL A 137 2.53 2.65 5.13
C VAL A 137 1.54 3.45 5.95
N MET A 138 2.04 4.43 6.69
CA MET A 138 1.24 5.32 7.54
C MET A 138 0.71 6.51 6.74
N ALA A 139 -0.35 7.16 7.24
CA ALA A 139 -0.98 8.31 6.60
C ALA A 139 -0.01 9.47 6.33
N ASP A 140 1.03 9.63 7.15
CA ASP A 140 2.08 10.65 6.98
C ASP A 140 3.11 10.31 5.89
N GLY A 141 2.95 9.16 5.22
CA GLY A 141 3.77 8.75 4.09
C GLY A 141 5.08 8.04 4.43
N PHE A 142 5.41 7.83 5.70
CA PHE A 142 6.46 6.91 6.14
C PHE A 142 5.84 5.52 6.40
N GLY A 143 6.67 4.50 6.62
CA GLY A 143 6.17 3.16 6.91
C GLY A 143 7.02 2.41 7.91
N PHE A 144 6.52 1.22 8.29
CA PHE A 144 7.24 0.25 9.10
C PHE A 144 7.19 -1.12 8.44
N ILE A 145 8.33 -1.80 8.42
CA ILE A 145 8.39 -3.23 8.15
C ILE A 145 7.99 -3.93 9.45
N ARG A 146 6.85 -4.63 9.45
CA ARG A 146 6.37 -5.45 10.56
C ARG A 146 7.00 -6.82 10.44
N CYS A 147 7.75 -7.20 11.45
CA CYS A 147 8.53 -8.45 11.42
C CYS A 147 7.73 -9.67 11.89
N GLU A 148 6.70 -9.46 12.73
CA GLU A 148 5.95 -10.54 13.36
C GLU A 148 4.45 -10.43 13.08
N ASN A 149 3.86 -11.49 12.55
CA ASN A 149 2.41 -11.70 12.42
C ASN A 149 1.62 -10.46 11.94
N TYR A 150 2.23 -9.61 11.10
CA TYR A 150 1.64 -8.39 10.52
C TYR A 150 1.22 -7.31 11.53
N LEU A 151 1.59 -7.46 12.79
CA LEU A 151 1.28 -6.52 13.87
C LEU A 151 2.49 -5.65 14.25
N PRO A 152 2.27 -4.47 14.84
CA PRO A 152 3.34 -3.65 15.39
C PRO A 152 4.12 -4.40 16.49
N GLY A 153 5.46 -4.34 16.40
CA GLY A 153 6.37 -4.98 17.34
C GLY A 153 7.57 -4.12 17.68
N GLU A 154 8.39 -4.60 18.60
CA GLU A 154 9.61 -3.89 19.03
C GLU A 154 10.72 -3.94 17.98
N HIS A 155 10.69 -4.96 17.12
CA HIS A 155 11.68 -5.20 16.07
C HIS A 155 11.31 -4.56 14.73
N ASP A 156 10.26 -3.73 14.70
CA ASP A 156 9.83 -3.03 13.50
C ASP A 156 10.94 -2.13 12.95
N VAL A 157 11.02 -2.05 11.62
CA VAL A 157 12.03 -1.26 10.94
C VAL A 157 11.36 -0.09 10.21
N TYR A 158 11.81 1.12 10.50
CA TYR A 158 11.32 2.35 9.90
C TYR A 158 11.72 2.45 8.42
N VAL A 159 10.78 2.81 7.56
CA VAL A 159 10.98 3.04 6.13
C VAL A 159 10.68 4.50 5.79
N ALA A 160 11.66 5.17 5.21
CA ALA A 160 11.55 6.59 4.88
C ALA A 160 10.58 6.85 3.71
N PRO A 161 9.86 7.99 3.71
CA PRO A 161 8.96 8.37 2.62
C PRO A 161 9.63 8.44 1.24
N SER A 162 10.91 8.77 1.21
CA SER A 162 11.71 8.80 -0.03
C SER A 162 11.86 7.42 -0.67
N GLN A 163 12.07 6.38 0.15
CA GLN A 163 12.17 4.99 -0.32
C GLN A 163 10.81 4.47 -0.79
N ILE A 164 9.73 4.77 -0.04
CA ILE A 164 8.36 4.39 -0.40
C ILE A 164 8.00 4.96 -1.77
N ARG A 165 8.23 6.25 -1.99
CA ARG A 165 7.97 6.89 -3.29
C ARG A 165 8.89 6.40 -4.39
N ARG A 166 10.19 6.24 -4.11
CA ARG A 166 11.17 5.82 -5.12
C ARG A 166 10.87 4.45 -5.70
N PHE A 167 10.48 3.50 -4.87
CA PHE A 167 10.23 2.11 -5.28
C PHE A 167 8.75 1.77 -5.43
N ASN A 168 7.84 2.76 -5.35
CA ASN A 168 6.40 2.57 -5.39
C ASN A 168 5.93 1.47 -4.42
N LEU A 169 6.46 1.54 -3.18
CA LEU A 169 6.11 0.59 -2.12
C LEU A 169 4.71 0.87 -1.59
N LYS A 170 3.99 -0.18 -1.27
CA LYS A 170 2.62 -0.11 -0.76
C LYS A 170 2.47 -0.97 0.49
N THR A 171 1.46 -0.67 1.28
CA THR A 171 1.04 -1.57 2.37
C THR A 171 0.78 -2.97 1.82
N GLY A 172 1.28 -3.99 2.51
CA GLY A 172 1.17 -5.38 2.09
C GLY A 172 2.36 -5.92 1.29
N ASP A 173 3.34 -5.07 0.90
CA ASP A 173 4.58 -5.54 0.29
C ASP A 173 5.49 -6.21 1.32
N ILE A 174 6.06 -7.35 0.98
CA ILE A 174 7.19 -7.90 1.73
C ILE A 174 8.46 -7.20 1.25
N VAL A 175 9.04 -6.41 2.12
CA VAL A 175 10.27 -5.64 1.84
C VAL A 175 11.43 -6.27 2.56
N CYS A 176 12.50 -6.56 1.81
CA CYS A 176 13.78 -7.00 2.36
C CYS A 176 14.83 -5.94 2.07
N GLY A 177 15.73 -5.74 3.02
CA GLY A 177 16.81 -4.78 2.86
C GLY A 177 17.72 -4.70 4.08
N ASN A 178 18.82 -3.95 3.96
CA ASN A 178 19.74 -3.75 5.06
C ASN A 178 19.29 -2.58 5.94
N THR A 179 19.56 -2.73 7.23
CA THR A 179 19.25 -1.70 8.22
C THR A 179 20.46 -0.81 8.50
N LYS A 180 20.18 0.44 8.82
CA LYS A 180 21.18 1.39 9.30
C LYS A 180 21.60 1.02 10.72
N VAL A 181 22.86 1.30 11.08
CA VAL A 181 23.33 1.25 12.47
C VAL A 181 22.42 2.11 13.33
N LYS A 182 21.80 1.50 14.35
CA LYS A 182 20.86 2.18 15.25
C LYS A 182 21.61 3.10 16.21
N SER A 183 21.18 4.36 16.28
CA SER A 183 21.66 5.29 17.31
C SER A 183 20.94 5.03 18.63
N GLU A 184 21.60 5.29 19.77
CA GLU A 184 21.01 5.14 21.12
C GLU A 184 19.71 5.95 21.33
N ARG A 185 19.52 7.01 20.55
CA ARG A 185 18.33 7.88 20.62
C ARG A 185 17.15 7.42 19.75
N GLU A 186 17.37 6.47 18.85
CA GLU A 186 16.35 5.97 17.94
C GLU A 186 15.60 4.77 18.54
N LYS A 187 14.27 4.81 18.55
CA LYS A 187 13.44 3.71 19.05
C LYS A 187 13.50 2.50 18.13
N PHE A 188 13.43 2.73 16.81
CA PHE A 188 13.42 1.69 15.78
C PHE A 188 14.67 1.78 14.91
N SER A 189 15.10 0.65 14.36
CA SER A 189 16.09 0.63 13.28
C SER A 189 15.48 1.25 12.03
N ALA A 190 16.30 1.84 11.16
CA ALA A 190 15.84 2.39 9.89
C ALA A 190 16.34 1.56 8.72
N LEU A 191 15.53 1.39 7.69
CA LEU A 191 15.92 0.74 6.45
C LEU A 191 16.92 1.64 5.70
N LEU A 192 18.13 1.10 5.42
CA LEU A 192 19.17 1.82 4.70
C LEU A 192 18.94 1.76 3.20
N TYR A 193 18.75 0.55 2.66
CA TYR A 193 18.40 0.33 1.25
C TYR A 193 17.55 -0.93 1.08
N VAL A 194 16.75 -0.95 0.01
CA VAL A 194 15.87 -2.05 -0.36
C VAL A 194 16.61 -3.04 -1.26
N THR A 195 16.64 -4.30 -0.88
CA THR A 195 17.25 -5.38 -1.66
C THR A 195 16.22 -6.07 -2.56
N SER A 196 15.04 -6.37 -2.03
CA SER A 196 13.96 -6.97 -2.80
C SER A 196 12.58 -6.53 -2.29
N VAL A 197 11.58 -6.61 -3.16
CA VAL A 197 10.17 -6.38 -2.88
C VAL A 197 9.37 -7.57 -3.38
N ASN A 198 8.67 -8.26 -2.48
CA ASN A 198 7.92 -9.49 -2.78
C ASN A 198 8.77 -10.59 -3.46
N GLY A 199 10.08 -10.64 -3.17
CA GLY A 199 11.02 -11.56 -3.79
C GLY A 199 11.56 -11.13 -5.16
N TYR A 200 11.10 -9.99 -5.71
CA TYR A 200 11.56 -9.42 -6.98
C TYR A 200 12.56 -8.28 -6.76
N HIS A 201 13.37 -8.01 -7.78
CA HIS A 201 14.23 -6.83 -7.76
C HIS A 201 13.35 -5.55 -7.69
N PRO A 202 13.74 -4.50 -6.93
CA PRO A 202 12.90 -3.31 -6.73
C PRO A 202 12.45 -2.61 -8.03
N SER A 203 13.27 -2.64 -9.08
CA SER A 203 12.92 -2.07 -10.38
C SER A 203 11.84 -2.85 -11.14
N GLU A 204 11.69 -4.14 -10.89
CA GLU A 204 10.61 -4.97 -11.44
C GLU A 204 9.31 -4.75 -10.66
N ALA A 205 9.42 -4.75 -9.32
CA ALA A 205 8.28 -4.48 -8.45
C ALA A 205 7.65 -3.10 -8.72
N GLN A 206 8.46 -2.11 -9.08
CA GLN A 206 7.99 -0.76 -9.40
C GLN A 206 7.09 -0.71 -10.65
N LYS A 207 7.26 -1.62 -11.61
CA LYS A 207 6.54 -1.65 -12.89
C LYS A 207 5.20 -2.39 -12.82
N ARG A 208 4.84 -2.96 -11.66
CA ARG A 208 3.60 -3.71 -11.49
C ARG A 208 2.36 -2.84 -11.72
N THR A 209 1.32 -3.43 -12.28
CA THR A 209 0.01 -2.81 -12.41
C THR A 209 -0.66 -2.74 -11.04
N ASN A 210 -1.35 -1.66 -10.71
CA ASN A 210 -2.09 -1.58 -9.46
C ASN A 210 -3.26 -2.57 -9.46
N PHE A 211 -3.64 -3.05 -8.29
CA PHE A 211 -4.75 -3.99 -8.15
C PHE A 211 -6.07 -3.43 -8.70
N GLU A 212 -6.33 -2.16 -8.46
CA GLU A 212 -7.52 -1.43 -8.88
C GLU A 212 -7.63 -1.28 -10.41
N ASP A 213 -6.50 -1.38 -11.12
CA ASP A 213 -6.43 -1.29 -12.59
C ASP A 213 -6.55 -2.67 -13.27
N LEU A 214 -6.65 -3.76 -12.49
CA LEU A 214 -6.79 -5.12 -13.02
C LEU A 214 -8.25 -5.40 -13.43
N THR A 215 -8.42 -6.14 -14.52
CA THR A 215 -9.75 -6.56 -14.99
C THR A 215 -10.22 -7.78 -14.20
N PRO A 216 -11.35 -7.71 -13.48
CA PRO A 216 -11.93 -8.86 -12.83
C PRO A 216 -12.44 -9.88 -13.87
N ILE A 217 -12.27 -11.17 -13.59
CA ILE A 217 -12.68 -12.27 -14.45
C ILE A 217 -13.52 -13.28 -13.68
N PHE A 218 -14.47 -13.91 -14.36
CA PHE A 218 -15.25 -15.00 -13.78
C PHE A 218 -14.37 -16.21 -13.43
N PRO A 219 -14.71 -17.00 -12.39
CA PRO A 219 -13.96 -18.17 -11.95
C PRO A 219 -14.16 -19.36 -12.91
N ASN A 220 -13.52 -19.30 -14.09
CA ASN A 220 -13.61 -20.31 -15.14
C ASN A 220 -12.54 -21.41 -15.06
N VAL A 221 -11.55 -21.27 -14.19
CA VAL A 221 -10.49 -22.26 -13.97
C VAL A 221 -10.75 -22.98 -12.67
N ARG A 222 -11.10 -24.29 -12.76
CA ARG A 222 -11.43 -25.10 -11.60
C ARG A 222 -10.21 -25.45 -10.77
N LEU A 223 -10.34 -25.39 -9.45
CA LEU A 223 -9.41 -25.94 -8.47
C LEU A 223 -9.89 -27.34 -8.07
N ARG A 224 -9.05 -28.36 -8.21
CA ARG A 224 -9.34 -29.71 -7.77
C ARG A 224 -9.05 -29.85 -6.28
N MET A 225 -10.05 -30.37 -5.53
CA MET A 225 -9.89 -30.64 -4.10
C MET A 225 -9.58 -32.12 -3.84
N GLU A 226 -10.00 -33.03 -4.71
CA GLU A 226 -9.69 -34.46 -4.61
C GLU A 226 -8.18 -34.69 -4.81
N ARG A 227 -7.57 -35.44 -3.89
CA ARG A 227 -6.17 -35.84 -3.93
C ARG A 227 -6.02 -37.32 -3.52
N PRO A 228 -4.93 -38.00 -3.93
CA PRO A 228 -4.65 -39.37 -3.50
C PRO A 228 -4.56 -39.43 -1.97
N GLY A 229 -5.29 -40.36 -1.34
CA GLY A 229 -5.35 -40.47 0.12
C GLY A 229 -6.09 -39.34 0.84
N GLY A 230 -6.74 -38.43 0.11
CA GLY A 230 -7.54 -37.34 0.65
C GLY A 230 -8.88 -37.81 1.25
N SER A 231 -9.54 -36.91 1.98
CA SER A 231 -10.82 -37.21 2.63
C SER A 231 -11.97 -37.30 1.60
N VAL A 232 -12.99 -38.09 1.93
CA VAL A 232 -14.22 -38.18 1.14
C VAL A 232 -14.89 -36.81 1.00
N ALA A 233 -14.74 -35.93 1.98
CA ALA A 233 -15.28 -34.58 1.97
C ALA A 233 -14.76 -33.77 0.78
N MET A 234 -13.47 -33.87 0.42
CA MET A 234 -12.88 -33.18 -0.72
C MET A 234 -13.46 -33.65 -2.05
N ARG A 235 -13.70 -34.95 -2.17
CA ARG A 235 -14.36 -35.52 -3.34
C ARG A 235 -15.83 -35.08 -3.45
N VAL A 236 -16.56 -35.04 -2.34
CA VAL A 236 -17.94 -34.52 -2.30
C VAL A 236 -17.96 -33.05 -2.69
N MET A 237 -17.01 -32.24 -2.19
CA MET A 237 -16.89 -30.83 -2.54
C MET A 237 -16.67 -30.65 -4.04
N ASP A 238 -15.79 -31.43 -4.64
CA ASP A 238 -15.53 -31.37 -6.07
C ASP A 238 -16.75 -31.67 -6.95
N ILE A 239 -17.67 -32.50 -6.44
CA ILE A 239 -18.89 -32.90 -7.20
C ILE A 239 -20.03 -31.91 -6.97
N VAL A 240 -20.25 -31.51 -5.70
CA VAL A 240 -21.46 -30.78 -5.31
C VAL A 240 -21.23 -29.28 -5.33
N SER A 241 -20.01 -28.81 -4.98
CA SER A 241 -19.66 -27.38 -4.87
C SER A 241 -18.23 -27.15 -5.35
N PRO A 242 -17.96 -27.30 -6.66
CA PRO A 242 -16.61 -27.12 -7.21
C PRO A 242 -16.15 -25.67 -7.01
N ILE A 243 -14.87 -25.50 -6.70
CA ILE A 243 -14.24 -24.20 -6.46
C ILE A 243 -13.41 -23.83 -7.69
N GLY A 244 -13.51 -22.57 -8.12
CA GLY A 244 -12.70 -22.00 -9.19
C GLY A 244 -11.74 -20.91 -8.70
N LYS A 245 -10.69 -20.59 -9.49
CA LYS A 245 -9.79 -19.47 -9.24
C LYS A 245 -10.60 -18.15 -9.32
N GLY A 246 -10.55 -17.33 -8.28
CA GLY A 246 -11.34 -16.10 -8.14
C GLY A 246 -12.72 -16.30 -7.50
N GLN A 247 -13.12 -17.55 -7.20
CA GLN A 247 -14.41 -17.82 -6.56
C GLN A 247 -14.37 -17.51 -5.07
N ARG A 248 -15.48 -16.99 -4.57
CA ARG A 248 -15.74 -16.80 -3.15
C ARG A 248 -16.69 -17.87 -2.67
N GLY A 249 -16.33 -18.52 -1.57
CA GLY A 249 -17.13 -19.60 -0.98
C GLY A 249 -17.31 -19.39 0.52
N MET A 250 -18.46 -19.79 1.04
CA MET A 250 -18.74 -19.74 2.48
C MET A 250 -19.10 -21.13 3.00
N ILE A 251 -18.44 -21.55 4.07
CA ILE A 251 -18.74 -22.77 4.79
C ILE A 251 -19.68 -22.42 5.95
N VAL A 252 -20.92 -22.81 5.86
CA VAL A 252 -21.95 -22.56 6.89
C VAL A 252 -22.28 -23.88 7.57
N SER A 253 -22.06 -23.95 8.88
CA SER A 253 -22.36 -25.15 9.67
C SER A 253 -22.60 -24.81 11.14
N PRO A 254 -23.32 -25.67 11.89
CA PRO A 254 -23.43 -25.54 13.35
C PRO A 254 -22.06 -25.56 14.04
N PRO A 255 -21.96 -25.08 15.28
CA PRO A 255 -20.75 -25.24 16.10
C PRO A 255 -20.35 -26.73 16.21
N LYS A 256 -19.05 -27.00 16.28
CA LYS A 256 -18.47 -28.35 16.43
C LYS A 256 -18.78 -29.34 15.29
N ALA A 257 -19.17 -28.85 14.12
CA ALA A 257 -19.46 -29.70 12.93
C ALA A 257 -18.24 -29.95 12.04
N GLY A 258 -17.01 -29.61 12.48
CA GLY A 258 -15.78 -29.88 11.74
C GLY A 258 -15.40 -28.85 10.68
N LYS A 259 -15.83 -27.56 10.81
CA LYS A 259 -15.45 -26.48 9.88
C LYS A 259 -13.95 -26.35 9.72
N THR A 260 -13.21 -26.22 10.83
CA THR A 260 -11.74 -26.08 10.83
C THR A 260 -11.07 -27.31 10.20
N THR A 261 -11.59 -28.53 10.46
CA THR A 261 -11.09 -29.74 9.81
C THR A 261 -11.28 -29.69 8.29
N LEU A 262 -12.46 -29.26 7.84
CA LEU A 262 -12.75 -29.11 6.41
C LEU A 262 -11.84 -28.06 5.76
N LEU A 263 -11.61 -26.94 6.44
CA LEU A 263 -10.71 -25.87 6.00
C LEU A 263 -9.27 -26.36 5.88
N LYS A 264 -8.78 -27.15 6.85
CA LYS A 264 -7.47 -27.82 6.76
C LYS A 264 -7.36 -28.76 5.57
N GLU A 265 -8.38 -29.54 5.28
CA GLU A 265 -8.38 -30.46 4.13
C GLU A 265 -8.40 -29.69 2.79
N VAL A 266 -9.13 -28.59 2.70
CA VAL A 266 -9.06 -27.65 1.55
C VAL A 266 -7.63 -27.13 1.38
N ALA A 267 -7.02 -26.62 2.44
CA ALA A 267 -5.65 -26.10 2.42
C ALA A 267 -4.64 -27.15 1.93
N LYS A 268 -4.71 -28.36 2.46
CA LYS A 268 -3.88 -29.50 2.03
C LYS A 268 -4.08 -29.85 0.57
N SER A 269 -5.33 -29.83 0.09
CA SER A 269 -5.66 -30.14 -1.30
C SER A 269 -5.14 -29.06 -2.25
N VAL A 270 -5.27 -27.79 -1.90
CA VAL A 270 -4.73 -26.69 -2.70
C VAL A 270 -3.21 -26.76 -2.75
N LYS A 271 -2.54 -26.95 -1.62
CA LYS A 271 -1.08 -27.07 -1.56
C LYS A 271 -0.54 -28.21 -2.42
N GLU A 272 -1.22 -29.37 -2.45
CA GLU A 272 -0.79 -30.55 -3.20
C GLU A 272 -1.10 -30.42 -4.69
N ASN A 273 -2.30 -29.97 -5.04
CA ASN A 273 -2.77 -29.92 -6.42
C ASN A 273 -2.38 -28.63 -7.16
N ASN A 274 -2.09 -27.53 -6.43
CA ASN A 274 -1.73 -26.21 -6.95
C ASN A 274 -0.57 -25.60 -6.16
N PRO A 275 0.64 -26.17 -6.23
CA PRO A 275 1.78 -25.72 -5.44
C PRO A 275 2.25 -24.29 -5.77
N GLU A 276 1.90 -23.77 -6.96
CA GLU A 276 2.16 -22.41 -7.39
C GLU A 276 1.26 -21.37 -6.71
N MET A 277 0.10 -21.81 -6.16
CA MET A 277 -0.87 -20.91 -5.52
C MET A 277 -0.36 -20.47 -4.15
N HIS A 278 -0.45 -19.15 -3.91
CA HIS A 278 -0.15 -18.60 -2.60
C HIS A 278 -1.36 -18.75 -1.68
N LEU A 279 -1.17 -19.47 -0.58
CA LEU A 279 -2.21 -19.78 0.39
C LEU A 279 -2.04 -18.94 1.64
N ILE A 280 -3.00 -18.06 1.95
CA ILE A 280 -3.03 -17.29 3.18
C ILE A 280 -4.14 -17.87 4.08
N ILE A 281 -3.78 -18.31 5.27
CA ILE A 281 -4.73 -18.78 6.28
C ILE A 281 -4.84 -17.69 7.34
N LEU A 282 -6.03 -17.10 7.46
CA LEU A 282 -6.34 -16.04 8.40
C LEU A 282 -7.22 -16.57 9.52
N LEU A 283 -6.66 -16.60 10.74
CA LEU A 283 -7.34 -17.08 11.94
C LEU A 283 -7.67 -15.89 12.85
N ILE A 284 -8.94 -15.64 13.08
CA ILE A 284 -9.40 -14.50 13.88
C ILE A 284 -10.09 -14.98 15.15
N ASP A 285 -9.61 -14.50 16.31
CA ASP A 285 -10.16 -14.82 17.64
C ASP A 285 -10.12 -16.34 17.92
N GLU A 286 -9.06 -17.03 17.39
CA GLU A 286 -8.85 -18.46 17.59
C GLU A 286 -7.95 -18.75 18.81
N ARG A 287 -7.96 -19.98 19.26
CA ARG A 287 -7.14 -20.42 20.39
C ARG A 287 -5.70 -20.68 19.95
N PRO A 288 -4.68 -20.36 20.78
CA PRO A 288 -3.27 -20.61 20.45
C PRO A 288 -2.97 -22.04 20.04
N GLU A 289 -3.60 -23.03 20.70
CA GLU A 289 -3.44 -24.43 20.35
C GLU A 289 -3.99 -24.80 18.97
N GLU A 290 -5.11 -24.17 18.54
CA GLU A 290 -5.68 -24.38 17.21
C GLU A 290 -4.81 -23.71 16.12
N VAL A 291 -4.21 -22.57 16.45
CA VAL A 291 -3.23 -21.88 15.58
C VAL A 291 -2.01 -22.76 15.35
N THR A 292 -1.44 -23.33 16.42
CA THR A 292 -0.26 -24.20 16.33
C THR A 292 -0.56 -25.45 15.51
N ASP A 293 -1.70 -26.10 15.74
CA ASP A 293 -2.14 -27.27 15.00
C ASP A 293 -2.33 -27.00 13.49
N ILE A 294 -2.80 -25.79 13.11
CA ILE A 294 -2.91 -25.41 11.71
C ILE A 294 -1.53 -25.14 11.10
N LYS A 295 -0.66 -24.42 11.80
CA LYS A 295 0.72 -24.15 11.34
C LYS A 295 1.48 -25.45 11.06
N GLU A 296 1.45 -26.38 11.99
CA GLU A 296 2.12 -27.69 11.82
C GLU A 296 1.51 -28.55 10.71
N ALA A 297 0.16 -28.49 10.56
CA ALA A 297 -0.54 -29.30 9.56
C ALA A 297 -0.35 -28.80 8.12
N ILE A 298 -0.05 -27.48 7.93
CA ILE A 298 -0.08 -26.83 6.61
C ILE A 298 1.18 -25.97 6.42
N GLU A 299 2.36 -26.55 6.55
CA GLU A 299 3.63 -25.87 6.29
C GLU A 299 4.01 -25.92 4.81
N GLY A 300 4.54 -24.82 4.23
CA GLY A 300 4.97 -24.76 2.82
C GLY A 300 5.53 -23.40 2.42
N GLU A 301 6.29 -23.35 1.31
CA GLU A 301 6.94 -22.12 0.80
C GLU A 301 5.95 -21.01 0.44
N ASN A 302 4.80 -21.38 -0.14
CA ASN A 302 3.75 -20.44 -0.56
C ASN A 302 2.58 -20.42 0.44
N VAL A 303 2.84 -20.70 1.73
CA VAL A 303 1.82 -20.74 2.78
C VAL A 303 2.15 -19.73 3.86
N GLU A 304 1.23 -18.80 4.10
CA GLU A 304 1.30 -17.84 5.19
C GLU A 304 0.14 -18.11 6.18
N VAL A 305 0.45 -18.40 7.45
CA VAL A 305 -0.56 -18.53 8.51
C VAL A 305 -0.50 -17.31 9.40
N ILE A 306 -1.50 -16.45 9.26
CA ILE A 306 -1.64 -15.19 9.98
C ILE A 306 -2.79 -15.32 10.96
N TYR A 307 -2.61 -14.83 12.16
CA TYR A 307 -3.58 -15.05 13.23
C TYR A 307 -3.68 -13.88 14.19
N SER A 308 -4.80 -13.83 14.87
CA SER A 308 -5.02 -12.98 16.03
C SER A 308 -5.81 -13.81 17.04
N THR A 309 -5.22 -14.06 18.22
CA THR A 309 -5.76 -14.97 19.23
C THR A 309 -6.84 -14.31 20.10
N PHE A 310 -7.62 -15.11 20.81
CA PHE A 310 -8.80 -14.64 21.55
C PHE A 310 -8.45 -13.64 22.69
N ASP A 311 -7.23 -13.60 23.14
CA ASP A 311 -6.71 -12.67 24.15
C ASP A 311 -6.31 -11.29 23.60
N GLU A 312 -6.29 -11.15 22.26
CA GLU A 312 -5.99 -9.89 21.61
C GLU A 312 -7.23 -8.99 21.50
N THR A 313 -6.99 -7.71 21.22
CA THR A 313 -8.07 -6.71 21.10
C THR A 313 -8.79 -6.81 19.76
N ALA A 314 -10.05 -6.33 19.73
CA ALA A 314 -10.83 -6.24 18.49
C ALA A 314 -10.15 -5.40 17.40
N GLU A 315 -9.39 -4.36 17.78
CA GLU A 315 -8.59 -3.55 16.86
C GLU A 315 -7.46 -4.36 16.22
N HIS A 316 -6.83 -5.28 16.95
CA HIS A 316 -5.82 -6.19 16.40
C HIS A 316 -6.46 -7.13 15.37
N HIS A 317 -7.59 -7.76 15.68
CA HIS A 317 -8.32 -8.61 14.73
C HIS A 317 -8.62 -7.90 13.42
N LYS A 318 -9.10 -6.67 13.51
CA LYS A 318 -9.39 -5.80 12.37
C LYS A 318 -8.11 -5.53 11.56
N ARG A 319 -7.05 -5.04 12.22
CA ARG A 319 -5.79 -4.65 11.58
C ARG A 319 -5.14 -5.81 10.85
N VAL A 320 -5.07 -6.99 11.47
CA VAL A 320 -4.53 -8.20 10.84
C VAL A 320 -5.30 -8.55 9.58
N SER A 321 -6.64 -8.48 9.62
CA SER A 321 -7.47 -8.78 8.45
C SER A 321 -7.24 -7.79 7.30
N GLU A 322 -7.11 -6.49 7.60
CA GLU A 322 -6.82 -5.46 6.61
C GLU A 322 -5.43 -5.67 5.97
N MET A 323 -4.42 -6.01 6.78
CA MET A 323 -3.07 -6.31 6.28
C MET A 323 -3.03 -7.55 5.38
N VAL A 324 -3.81 -8.59 5.69
CA VAL A 324 -3.93 -9.79 4.84
C VAL A 324 -4.54 -9.46 3.48
N ILE A 325 -5.56 -8.59 3.43
CA ILE A 325 -6.14 -8.14 2.16
C ILE A 325 -5.10 -7.39 1.33
N GLU A 326 -4.41 -6.44 1.93
CA GLU A 326 -3.36 -5.69 1.23
C GLU A 326 -2.23 -6.61 0.76
N ARG A 327 -1.83 -7.61 1.56
CA ARG A 327 -0.88 -8.63 1.15
C ARG A 327 -1.35 -9.41 -0.09
N ALA A 328 -2.59 -9.87 -0.07
CA ALA A 328 -3.17 -10.59 -1.21
C ALA A 328 -3.21 -9.74 -2.48
N LYS A 329 -3.58 -8.46 -2.38
CA LYS A 329 -3.53 -7.52 -3.51
C LYS A 329 -2.11 -7.41 -4.08
N ARG A 330 -1.07 -7.29 -3.23
CA ARG A 330 0.33 -7.21 -3.70
C ARG A 330 0.76 -8.47 -4.43
N LEU A 331 0.35 -9.64 -3.98
CA LEU A 331 0.61 -10.90 -4.67
C LEU A 331 -0.06 -10.97 -6.05
N VAL A 332 -1.33 -10.56 -6.13
CA VAL A 332 -2.08 -10.51 -7.41
C VAL A 332 -1.48 -9.50 -8.39
N GLU A 333 -0.98 -8.33 -7.93
CA GLU A 333 -0.23 -7.37 -8.74
C GLU A 333 1.02 -8.00 -9.39
N HIS A 334 1.61 -9.00 -8.74
CA HIS A 334 2.71 -9.82 -9.28
C HIS A 334 2.24 -11.05 -10.06
N LYS A 335 0.95 -11.12 -10.43
CA LYS A 335 0.35 -12.22 -11.21
C LYS A 335 0.42 -13.57 -10.49
N LYS A 336 0.41 -13.57 -9.15
CA LYS A 336 0.31 -14.80 -8.36
C LYS A 336 -1.16 -15.12 -8.12
N ASP A 337 -1.50 -16.40 -8.22
CA ASP A 337 -2.79 -16.91 -7.76
C ASP A 337 -2.80 -16.96 -6.23
N VAL A 338 -3.84 -16.43 -5.62
CA VAL A 338 -3.95 -16.32 -4.16
C VAL A 338 -5.26 -16.94 -3.69
N MET A 339 -5.18 -17.77 -2.65
CA MET A 339 -6.35 -18.23 -1.91
C MET A 339 -6.26 -17.78 -0.45
N ILE A 340 -7.32 -17.16 0.04
CA ILE A 340 -7.46 -16.78 1.45
C ILE A 340 -8.46 -17.73 2.10
N LEU A 341 -8.05 -18.42 3.16
CA LEU A 341 -8.92 -19.23 4.02
C LEU A 341 -9.11 -18.51 5.35
N LEU A 342 -10.34 -18.09 5.62
CA LEU A 342 -10.68 -17.32 6.83
C LEU A 342 -11.47 -18.17 7.83
N ASP A 343 -10.95 -18.34 9.04
CA ASP A 343 -11.66 -18.87 10.20
C ASP A 343 -11.63 -17.84 11.34
N SER A 344 -12.69 -17.08 11.65
CA SER A 344 -13.98 -17.13 10.98
C SER A 344 -14.51 -15.71 10.72
N ILE A 345 -15.27 -15.55 9.64
CA ILE A 345 -15.90 -14.27 9.30
C ILE A 345 -16.88 -13.78 10.38
N THR A 346 -17.50 -14.68 11.12
CA THR A 346 -18.41 -14.34 12.23
C THR A 346 -17.67 -13.60 13.35
N ARG A 347 -16.45 -14.04 13.68
CA ARG A 347 -15.62 -13.41 14.72
C ARG A 347 -15.06 -12.09 14.22
N LEU A 348 -14.67 -12.04 12.95
CA LEU A 348 -14.25 -10.79 12.32
C LEU A 348 -15.36 -9.74 12.33
N ALA A 349 -16.59 -10.11 11.95
CA ALA A 349 -17.74 -9.20 12.00
C ALA A 349 -18.02 -8.68 13.43
N ARG A 350 -17.83 -9.52 14.45
CA ARG A 350 -17.92 -9.09 15.85
C ARG A 350 -16.85 -8.08 16.22
N ALA A 351 -15.61 -8.28 15.78
CA ALA A 351 -14.51 -7.33 16.01
C ALA A 351 -14.82 -5.97 15.39
N TYR A 352 -15.29 -5.94 14.15
CA TYR A 352 -15.75 -4.69 13.52
C TYR A 352 -16.93 -4.05 14.27
N ASN A 353 -17.87 -4.85 14.78
CA ASN A 353 -19.02 -4.33 15.56
C ASN A 353 -18.61 -3.67 16.89
N LEU A 354 -17.53 -4.14 17.50
CA LEU A 354 -16.98 -3.55 18.72
C LEU A 354 -16.21 -2.25 18.47
N THR A 355 -15.68 -2.07 17.25
CA THR A 355 -14.79 -0.97 16.89
C THR A 355 -15.45 0.10 16.03
N CYS A 356 -16.60 -0.19 15.40
CA CYS A 356 -17.31 0.79 14.57
C CYS A 356 -18.07 1.81 15.41
N THR A 357 -18.22 3.00 14.86
CA THR A 357 -19.13 4.01 15.44
C THR A 357 -20.57 3.55 15.22
N PRO A 358 -21.40 3.43 16.28
CA PRO A 358 -22.77 2.97 16.15
C PRO A 358 -23.59 3.83 15.18
N SER A 359 -24.24 3.19 14.22
CA SER A 359 -25.11 3.87 13.24
C SER A 359 -26.51 4.18 13.80
N GLY A 360 -26.83 3.67 15.00
CA GLY A 360 -28.17 3.74 15.60
C GLY A 360 -29.16 2.73 15.03
N ARG A 361 -28.74 1.85 14.13
CA ARG A 361 -29.53 0.76 13.59
C ARG A 361 -28.94 -0.58 14.03
N THR A 362 -29.78 -1.55 14.34
CA THR A 362 -29.32 -2.87 14.78
C THR A 362 -30.01 -3.93 13.96
N LEU A 363 -29.21 -4.81 13.36
CA LEU A 363 -29.66 -6.01 12.66
C LEU A 363 -29.93 -7.14 13.66
N SER A 364 -30.54 -8.24 13.18
CA SER A 364 -30.70 -9.44 13.97
C SER A 364 -29.36 -9.95 14.48
N GLY A 365 -29.27 -10.33 15.75
CA GLY A 365 -28.01 -10.76 16.39
C GLY A 365 -27.16 -9.63 16.98
N GLY A 366 -27.68 -8.38 17.06
CA GLY A 366 -26.97 -7.27 17.72
C GLY A 366 -25.85 -6.64 16.90
N LEU A 367 -25.84 -6.85 15.57
CA LEU A 367 -24.83 -6.30 14.67
C LEU A 367 -25.27 -4.94 14.09
N ASP A 368 -24.39 -3.98 14.08
CA ASP A 368 -24.58 -2.73 13.35
C ASP A 368 -24.34 -2.94 11.86
N PRO A 369 -25.18 -2.39 10.95
CA PRO A 369 -24.94 -2.47 9.50
C PRO A 369 -23.55 -1.98 9.09
N ALA A 370 -23.03 -0.94 9.73
CA ALA A 370 -21.69 -0.43 9.46
C ALA A 370 -20.58 -1.44 9.75
N ALA A 371 -20.77 -2.33 10.72
CA ALA A 371 -19.82 -3.37 11.07
C ALA A 371 -19.66 -4.45 9.98
N LEU A 372 -20.65 -4.61 9.12
CA LEU A 372 -20.63 -5.60 8.06
C LEU A 372 -19.95 -5.13 6.79
N HIS A 373 -19.69 -3.82 6.65
CA HIS A 373 -19.12 -3.27 5.42
C HIS A 373 -17.77 -3.92 5.06
N MET A 374 -16.81 -3.94 5.98
CA MET A 374 -15.49 -4.53 5.71
C MET A 374 -15.49 -6.06 5.60
N PRO A 375 -16.16 -6.82 6.48
CA PRO A 375 -16.35 -8.25 6.27
C PRO A 375 -17.01 -8.60 4.93
N ASN A 376 -17.96 -7.79 4.48
CA ASN A 376 -18.54 -7.94 3.15
C ASN A 376 -17.51 -7.62 2.05
N CYS A 377 -16.69 -6.60 2.20
CA CYS A 377 -15.61 -6.31 1.23
C CYS A 377 -14.67 -7.50 1.04
N LEU A 378 -14.34 -8.27 2.08
CA LEU A 378 -13.58 -9.51 1.95
C LEU A 378 -14.24 -10.53 1.02
N LEU A 379 -15.57 -10.59 1.05
CA LEU A 379 -16.34 -11.47 0.17
C LEU A 379 -16.62 -10.87 -1.21
N TYR A 380 -16.67 -9.54 -1.34
CA TYR A 380 -17.14 -8.83 -2.53
C TYR A 380 -16.10 -7.94 -3.22
N THR A 381 -14.82 -7.94 -2.79
CA THR A 381 -13.77 -7.10 -3.39
C THR A 381 -13.52 -7.35 -4.88
N SER A 382 -14.12 -8.38 -5.47
CA SER A 382 -14.05 -8.65 -6.91
C SER A 382 -15.33 -8.31 -7.68
N ASP A 383 -16.41 -7.83 -7.02
CA ASP A 383 -17.68 -7.51 -7.67
C ASP A 383 -17.82 -6.03 -8.07
N ALA A 384 -16.74 -5.24 -8.01
CA ALA A 384 -16.75 -3.87 -8.50
C ALA A 384 -16.98 -3.74 -10.03
N ALA A 385 -17.31 -4.85 -10.70
CA ALA A 385 -17.60 -4.88 -12.13
C ALA A 385 -19.08 -5.12 -12.47
N ASP A 386 -19.96 -5.26 -11.47
CA ASP A 386 -21.40 -5.55 -11.69
C ASP A 386 -22.31 -4.33 -11.46
N GLU A 387 -21.79 -3.10 -11.37
CA GLU A 387 -22.59 -1.86 -11.41
C GLU A 387 -22.27 -1.01 -12.63
#